data_c9ea662bde6710e998990257a9c766b0
#
_entry.id   c9ea662bde6710e998990257a9c766b0
#
_cell.length_a   1.000
_cell.length_b   1.000
_cell.length_c   1.000
_cell.angle_alpha   90.00
_cell.angle_beta   90.00
_cell.angle_gamma   90.00
#
_symmetry.space_group_name_H-M   'P 1'
#
loop_
_entity.id
_entity.type
_entity.pdbx_description
1 polymer ?
#
loop_
_entity_poly.entity_id
_entity_poly.type
_entity_poly.pdbx_seq_one_letter_code
_entity_poly.pdbx_strand_id
1 'polypeptide(L)'
;HVAFAVVVDGSSNIIYSTGDPNYLTCIRSCLKPFQAAAIIKSGAVNNFTSEELALMCSSHQGEEFHIKLAKSMLDKLGFNDTDYECGIHYPFNEKITRALVQSDKKLTSLYNNCSGKHAGMLALSKYLSVDKKGYIDKNHPVQKYILKYIKTLNVAESLPIEIDGCSVPTPFMTLESIAKLYQLLASSKEKELGKVFDIMCEFPKVIGGTNNFDSMFIDALQGRGITKIGGESVRGIALRKKNGGSIGVAIKILDGNTRAMPAATINLLKHLNLLKSSELTKLDQFKF
;
A
#
# COMPACT_ATOMS: atom_id res chain seq x y z
N HIS A 1 -12.31 4.76 -20.20
CA HIS A 1 -12.22 4.61 -18.75
C HIS A 1 -12.96 5.75 -18.06
N VAL A 2 -13.72 5.46 -17.02
CA VAL A 2 -14.36 6.45 -16.14
C VAL A 2 -13.62 6.41 -14.79
N ALA A 3 -13.24 7.58 -14.29
CA ALA A 3 -12.57 7.72 -13.00
C ALA A 3 -13.45 8.48 -12.02
N PHE A 4 -13.64 7.92 -10.82
CA PHE A 4 -14.16 8.63 -9.66
C PHE A 4 -13.00 9.06 -8.77
N ALA A 5 -13.10 10.23 -8.17
CA ALA A 5 -12.08 10.72 -7.26
C ALA A 5 -12.66 11.56 -6.13
N VAL A 6 -12.02 11.49 -4.97
CA VAL A 6 -12.32 12.32 -3.80
C VAL A 6 -11.02 12.88 -3.25
N VAL A 7 -11.03 14.16 -2.91
CA VAL A 7 -9.92 14.87 -2.28
C VAL A 7 -10.42 15.52 -0.99
N VAL A 8 -9.73 15.24 0.11
CA VAL A 8 -10.04 15.83 1.41
C VAL A 8 -8.87 16.66 1.95
N ASP A 9 -9.21 17.71 2.70
CA ASP A 9 -8.24 18.57 3.37
C ASP A 9 -7.81 18.03 4.75
N GLY A 10 -6.95 18.78 5.45
CA GLY A 10 -6.44 18.44 6.80
C GLY A 10 -7.51 18.34 7.89
N SER A 11 -8.71 18.83 7.64
CA SER A 11 -9.89 18.77 8.52
C SER A 11 -10.85 17.66 8.09
N SER A 12 -10.46 16.83 7.11
CA SER A 12 -11.27 15.76 6.53
C SER A 12 -12.49 16.22 5.74
N ASN A 13 -12.56 17.52 5.36
CA ASN A 13 -13.59 18.02 4.48
C ASN A 13 -13.30 17.67 3.03
N ILE A 14 -14.33 17.28 2.28
CA ILE A 14 -14.20 17.10 0.82
C ILE A 14 -14.00 18.48 0.18
N ILE A 15 -12.86 18.68 -0.48
CA ILE A 15 -12.54 19.91 -1.22
C ILE A 15 -12.68 19.72 -2.74
N TYR A 16 -12.78 18.49 -3.20
CA TYR A 16 -13.07 18.15 -4.59
C TYR A 16 -13.60 16.72 -4.68
N SER A 17 -14.57 16.50 -5.56
CA SER A 17 -14.97 15.16 -5.97
C SER A 17 -15.41 15.12 -7.43
N THR A 18 -15.20 13.98 -8.07
CA THR A 18 -15.81 13.64 -9.35
C THR A 18 -16.39 12.23 -9.25
N GLY A 19 -17.60 12.03 -9.73
CA GLY A 19 -18.39 10.86 -9.45
C GLY A 19 -18.95 10.85 -8.02
N ASP A 20 -19.31 9.67 -7.54
CA ASP A 20 -19.91 9.51 -6.22
C ASP A 20 -18.84 9.32 -5.12
N PRO A 21 -18.70 10.24 -4.16
CA PRO A 21 -17.77 10.08 -3.04
C PRO A 21 -18.10 8.90 -2.13
N ASN A 22 -19.37 8.46 -2.11
CA ASN A 22 -19.83 7.30 -1.36
C ASN A 22 -19.69 5.99 -2.14
N TYR A 23 -19.10 6.00 -3.34
CA TYR A 23 -18.87 4.79 -4.12
C TYR A 23 -18.07 3.77 -3.29
N LEU A 24 -18.73 2.65 -2.99
CA LEU A 24 -18.15 1.58 -2.19
C LEU A 24 -17.23 0.71 -3.05
N THR A 25 -15.98 0.57 -2.65
CA THR A 25 -14.99 -0.26 -3.34
C THR A 25 -14.11 -1.01 -2.36
N CYS A 26 -13.59 -2.15 -2.79
CA CYS A 26 -12.58 -2.87 -2.03
C CYS A 26 -11.27 -2.06 -2.04
N ILE A 27 -10.74 -1.73 -0.85
CA ILE A 27 -9.52 -0.92 -0.73
C ILE A 27 -8.26 -1.66 -1.22
N ARG A 28 -8.24 -2.98 -1.15
CA ARG A 28 -7.14 -3.84 -1.62
C ARG A 28 -5.78 -3.40 -1.05
N SER A 29 -4.74 -3.43 -1.89
CA SER A 29 -3.38 -3.06 -1.49
C SER A 29 -3.19 -1.61 -1.05
N CYS A 30 -4.17 -0.73 -1.23
CA CYS A 30 -4.16 0.60 -0.60
C CYS A 30 -4.25 0.54 0.93
N LEU A 31 -4.64 -0.60 1.49
CA LEU A 31 -4.68 -0.82 2.95
C LEU A 31 -3.30 -1.10 3.56
N LYS A 32 -2.31 -1.52 2.78
CA LYS A 32 -1.01 -2.00 3.28
C LYS A 32 -0.28 -1.01 4.20
N PRO A 33 -0.23 0.31 3.95
CA PRO A 33 0.38 1.26 4.86
C PRO A 33 -0.24 1.22 6.26
N PHE A 34 -1.55 1.04 6.36
CA PHE A 34 -2.28 0.99 7.63
C PHE A 34 -2.14 -0.35 8.34
N GLN A 35 -2.03 -1.44 7.59
CA GLN A 35 -1.68 -2.76 8.12
C GLN A 35 -0.24 -2.75 8.69
N ALA A 36 0.70 -2.13 7.98
CA ALA A 36 2.07 -1.95 8.45
C ALA A 36 2.12 -1.09 9.73
N ALA A 37 1.36 0.01 9.78
CA ALA A 37 1.26 0.86 10.97
C ALA A 37 0.74 0.07 12.19
N ALA A 38 -0.29 -0.77 12.02
CA ALA A 38 -0.79 -1.64 13.07
C ALA A 38 0.29 -2.59 13.62
N ILE A 39 1.05 -3.21 12.73
CA ILE A 39 2.10 -4.16 13.08
C ILE A 39 3.29 -3.43 13.75
N ILE A 40 3.67 -2.26 13.26
CA ILE A 40 4.70 -1.42 13.87
C ILE A 40 4.29 -1.01 15.29
N LYS A 41 3.02 -0.63 15.49
CA LYS A 41 2.47 -0.26 16.81
C LYS A 41 2.57 -1.37 17.83
N SER A 42 2.46 -2.62 17.42
CA SER A 42 2.59 -3.77 18.34
C SER A 42 4.01 -3.96 18.89
N GLY A 43 5.04 -3.47 18.20
CA GLY A 43 6.44 -3.76 18.49
C GLY A 43 6.98 -5.04 17.85
N ALA A 44 6.16 -5.81 17.17
CA ALA A 44 6.51 -7.11 16.58
C ALA A 44 7.67 -7.06 15.58
N VAL A 45 7.92 -5.88 15.00
CA VAL A 45 8.91 -5.67 13.93
C VAL A 45 10.05 -4.73 14.32
N ASN A 46 10.35 -4.61 15.62
CA ASN A 46 11.40 -3.73 16.11
C ASN A 46 12.81 -4.11 15.62
N ASN A 47 13.02 -5.35 15.21
CA ASN A 47 14.26 -5.85 14.62
C ASN A 47 14.33 -5.75 13.10
N PHE A 48 13.28 -5.25 12.44
CA PHE A 48 13.27 -5.02 11.00
C PHE A 48 13.95 -3.69 10.66
N THR A 49 14.64 -3.66 9.52
CA THR A 49 15.20 -2.42 8.97
C THR A 49 14.10 -1.55 8.36
N SER A 50 14.39 -0.27 8.13
CA SER A 50 13.44 0.63 7.46
C SER A 50 13.04 0.14 6.06
N GLU A 51 13.96 -0.45 5.29
CA GLU A 51 13.64 -1.07 3.99
C GLU A 51 12.68 -2.26 4.11
N GLU A 52 12.88 -3.11 5.12
CA GLU A 52 11.98 -4.24 5.40
C GLU A 52 10.58 -3.75 5.81
N LEU A 53 10.52 -2.68 6.61
CA LEU A 53 9.25 -2.04 6.95
C LEU A 53 8.58 -1.41 5.70
N ALA A 54 9.35 -0.82 4.78
CA ALA A 54 8.84 -0.34 3.50
C ALA A 54 8.25 -1.49 2.66
N LEU A 55 8.91 -2.66 2.66
CA LEU A 55 8.41 -3.83 1.94
C LEU A 55 7.04 -4.29 2.46
N MET A 56 6.71 -4.09 3.74
CA MET A 56 5.36 -4.38 4.25
C MET A 56 4.28 -3.52 3.58
N CYS A 57 4.62 -2.33 3.09
CA CYS A 57 3.70 -1.42 2.38
C CYS A 57 3.65 -1.68 0.87
N SER A 58 4.55 -2.52 0.36
CA SER A 58 4.79 -2.73 -1.07
C SER A 58 3.71 -3.57 -1.75
N SER A 59 3.54 -3.31 -3.05
CA SER A 59 3.05 -4.30 -4.03
C SER A 59 4.18 -4.50 -5.03
N HIS A 60 5.18 -5.26 -4.61
CA HIS A 60 6.48 -5.31 -5.29
C HIS A 60 6.44 -6.09 -6.61
N GLN A 61 7.43 -5.80 -7.46
CA GLN A 61 7.54 -6.36 -8.81
C GLN A 61 8.37 -7.66 -8.85
N GLY A 62 8.76 -8.22 -7.69
CA GLY A 62 9.57 -9.44 -7.62
C GLY A 62 11.03 -9.26 -8.05
N GLU A 63 11.55 -8.03 -8.02
CA GLU A 63 12.96 -7.76 -8.30
C GLU A 63 13.85 -8.39 -7.22
N GLU A 64 15.11 -8.64 -7.55
CA GLU A 64 16.04 -9.38 -6.68
C GLU A 64 16.16 -8.77 -5.27
N PHE A 65 16.18 -7.46 -5.16
CA PHE A 65 16.23 -6.79 -3.86
C PHE A 65 14.94 -6.99 -3.04
N HIS A 66 13.75 -7.07 -3.68
CA HIS A 66 12.52 -7.40 -2.98
C HIS A 66 12.57 -8.81 -2.38
N ILE A 67 13.05 -9.77 -3.18
CA ILE A 67 13.19 -11.16 -2.74
C ILE A 67 14.18 -11.29 -1.59
N LYS A 68 15.33 -10.59 -1.68
CA LYS A 68 16.33 -10.53 -0.60
C LYS A 68 15.76 -9.95 0.68
N LEU A 69 15.00 -8.86 0.61
CA LEU A 69 14.35 -8.25 1.77
C LEU A 69 13.32 -9.19 2.38
N ALA A 70 12.42 -9.78 1.57
CA ALA A 70 11.40 -10.72 2.06
C ALA A 70 12.05 -11.93 2.74
N LYS A 71 13.13 -12.48 2.16
CA LYS A 71 13.90 -13.57 2.76
C LYS A 71 14.55 -13.14 4.07
N SER A 72 15.20 -11.99 4.12
CA SER A 72 15.81 -11.45 5.34
C SER A 72 14.81 -11.31 6.48
N MET A 73 13.59 -10.84 6.18
CA MET A 73 12.51 -10.73 7.17
C MET A 73 12.16 -12.11 7.75
N LEU A 74 12.03 -13.15 6.93
CA LEU A 74 11.76 -14.52 7.38
C LEU A 74 12.91 -15.08 8.20
N ASP A 75 14.16 -14.90 7.73
CA ASP A 75 15.37 -15.38 8.44
C ASP A 75 15.44 -14.80 9.86
N LYS A 76 15.13 -13.50 10.05
CA LYS A 76 15.05 -12.84 11.38
C LYS A 76 13.97 -13.44 12.28
N LEU A 77 12.92 -13.99 11.69
CA LEU A 77 11.84 -14.65 12.43
C LEU A 77 12.13 -16.14 12.74
N GLY A 78 13.12 -16.75 12.07
CA GLY A 78 13.35 -18.19 12.07
C GLY A 78 12.29 -18.94 11.27
N PHE A 79 11.76 -18.32 10.22
CA PHE A 79 10.75 -18.86 9.31
C PHE A 79 11.34 -19.03 7.90
N ASN A 80 10.58 -19.68 7.03
CA ASN A 80 10.95 -19.87 5.63
C ASN A 80 9.75 -19.57 4.71
N ASP A 81 9.94 -19.67 3.39
CA ASP A 81 8.95 -19.32 2.39
C ASP A 81 7.71 -20.24 2.35
N THR A 82 7.80 -21.44 2.95
CA THR A 82 6.65 -22.34 3.10
C THR A 82 5.70 -21.93 4.25
N ASP A 83 6.13 -20.98 5.08
CA ASP A 83 5.30 -20.43 6.16
C ASP A 83 4.36 -19.33 5.64
N TYR A 84 4.57 -18.85 4.42
CA TYR A 84 3.66 -17.91 3.78
C TYR A 84 2.36 -18.57 3.30
N GLU A 85 1.24 -17.93 3.59
CA GLU A 85 -0.10 -18.35 3.10
C GLU A 85 -0.67 -17.37 2.04
N CYS A 86 0.19 -16.51 1.44
CA CYS A 86 -0.24 -15.58 0.40
C CYS A 86 -0.42 -16.21 -0.98
N GLY A 87 -0.06 -17.49 -1.14
CA GLY A 87 -0.03 -18.16 -2.43
C GLY A 87 1.20 -17.78 -3.28
N ILE A 88 1.29 -18.40 -4.44
CA ILE A 88 2.39 -18.24 -5.39
C ILE A 88 1.81 -17.68 -6.70
N HIS A 89 2.43 -16.64 -7.24
CA HIS A 89 2.14 -16.12 -8.57
C HIS A 89 3.41 -15.56 -9.21
N TYR A 90 3.43 -15.47 -10.52
CA TYR A 90 4.52 -14.81 -11.24
C TYR A 90 4.55 -13.31 -10.93
N PRO A 91 5.76 -12.70 -10.86
CA PRO A 91 5.89 -11.25 -10.72
C PRO A 91 5.11 -10.49 -11.79
N PHE A 92 4.60 -9.32 -11.46
CA PHE A 92 3.94 -8.43 -12.44
C PHE A 92 4.93 -7.82 -13.45
N ASN A 93 6.23 -7.84 -13.16
CA ASN A 93 7.26 -7.43 -14.10
C ASN A 93 7.50 -8.53 -15.13
N GLU A 94 7.06 -8.30 -16.37
CA GLU A 94 7.15 -9.29 -17.45
C GLU A 94 8.60 -9.74 -17.75
N LYS A 95 9.60 -8.85 -17.63
CA LYS A 95 11.01 -9.22 -17.86
C LYS A 95 11.48 -10.23 -16.83
N ILE A 96 11.09 -10.03 -15.55
CA ILE A 96 11.43 -10.95 -14.46
C ILE A 96 10.70 -12.28 -14.66
N THR A 97 9.42 -12.23 -15.01
CA THR A 97 8.62 -13.43 -15.29
C THR A 97 9.22 -14.24 -16.43
N ARG A 98 9.60 -13.61 -17.55
CA ARG A 98 10.26 -14.29 -18.67
C ARG A 98 11.59 -14.93 -18.24
N ALA A 99 12.41 -14.22 -17.46
CA ALA A 99 13.69 -14.72 -16.95
C ALA A 99 13.46 -15.94 -15.99
N LEU A 100 12.44 -15.90 -15.16
CA LEU A 100 12.10 -17.02 -14.28
C LEU A 100 11.62 -18.25 -15.06
N VAL A 101 10.76 -18.06 -16.06
CA VAL A 101 10.27 -19.15 -16.93
C VAL A 101 11.42 -19.81 -17.72
N GLN A 102 12.42 -19.02 -18.11
CA GLN A 102 13.60 -19.51 -18.86
C GLN A 102 14.69 -20.10 -17.95
N SER A 103 14.55 -19.99 -16.64
CA SER A 103 15.53 -20.48 -15.67
C SER A 103 14.98 -21.69 -14.91
N ASP A 104 15.86 -22.52 -14.38
CA ASP A 104 15.50 -23.63 -13.47
C ASP A 104 15.13 -23.13 -12.05
N LYS A 105 15.03 -21.83 -11.84
CA LYS A 105 14.69 -21.26 -10.53
C LYS A 105 13.24 -21.56 -10.18
N LYS A 106 13.04 -22.20 -9.04
CA LYS A 106 11.71 -22.48 -8.51
C LYS A 106 10.98 -21.18 -8.13
N LEU A 107 9.78 -21.00 -8.67
CA LEU A 107 8.89 -19.93 -8.25
C LEU A 107 8.37 -20.22 -6.83
N THR A 108 8.52 -19.30 -5.90
CA THR A 108 8.10 -19.43 -4.50
C THR A 108 7.21 -18.26 -4.07
N SER A 109 6.63 -18.37 -2.89
CA SER A 109 5.80 -17.30 -2.28
C SER A 109 6.56 -15.99 -2.01
N LEU A 110 7.91 -16.01 -2.01
CA LEU A 110 8.73 -14.78 -1.96
C LEU A 110 8.43 -13.85 -3.14
N TYR A 111 8.07 -14.41 -4.31
CA TYR A 111 7.74 -13.60 -5.49
C TYR A 111 6.32 -13.00 -5.45
N ASN A 112 5.47 -13.45 -4.51
CA ASN A 112 4.17 -12.85 -4.32
C ASN A 112 4.32 -11.38 -3.93
N ASN A 113 3.64 -10.47 -4.64
CA ASN A 113 3.73 -9.02 -4.43
C ASN A 113 3.29 -8.54 -3.04
N CYS A 114 2.74 -9.44 -2.23
CA CYS A 114 2.33 -9.21 -0.85
C CYS A 114 3.28 -9.83 0.19
N SER A 115 4.38 -10.50 -0.22
CA SER A 115 5.25 -11.26 0.69
C SER A 115 5.76 -10.42 1.87
N GLY A 116 6.12 -9.14 1.66
CA GLY A 116 6.55 -8.24 2.74
C GLY A 116 5.46 -8.01 3.80
N LYS A 117 4.21 -7.77 3.36
CA LYS A 117 3.06 -7.66 4.27
C LYS A 117 2.86 -8.95 5.08
N HIS A 118 2.95 -10.10 4.42
CA HIS A 118 2.79 -11.40 5.07
C HIS A 118 3.93 -11.71 6.06
N ALA A 119 5.17 -11.30 5.75
CA ALA A 119 6.27 -11.38 6.73
C ALA A 119 5.97 -10.54 7.98
N GLY A 120 5.41 -9.35 7.82
CA GLY A 120 4.95 -8.55 8.95
C GLY A 120 3.85 -9.24 9.77
N MET A 121 2.90 -9.91 9.13
CA MET A 121 1.85 -10.69 9.81
C MET A 121 2.41 -11.91 10.54
N LEU A 122 3.39 -12.60 9.96
CA LEU A 122 4.11 -13.68 10.64
C LEU A 122 4.92 -13.17 11.83
N ALA A 123 5.54 -11.98 11.73
CA ALA A 123 6.18 -11.34 12.88
C ALA A 123 5.18 -11.06 14.00
N LEU A 124 3.99 -10.56 13.65
CA LEU A 124 2.92 -10.32 14.63
C LEU A 124 2.42 -11.63 15.26
N SER A 125 2.28 -12.73 14.52
CA SER A 125 1.90 -14.03 15.10
C SER A 125 2.91 -14.50 16.14
N LYS A 126 4.22 -14.40 15.82
CA LYS A 126 5.30 -14.72 16.74
C LYS A 126 5.29 -13.85 17.99
N TYR A 127 5.07 -12.54 17.82
CA TYR A 127 5.01 -11.57 18.92
C TYR A 127 3.83 -11.84 19.86
N LEU A 128 2.66 -12.18 19.31
CA LEU A 128 1.47 -12.52 20.08
C LEU A 128 1.51 -13.93 20.69
N SER A 129 2.55 -14.71 20.39
CA SER A 129 2.68 -16.10 20.83
C SER A 129 1.48 -16.97 20.39
N VAL A 130 1.00 -16.78 19.15
CA VAL A 130 -0.09 -17.55 18.54
C VAL A 130 0.43 -18.38 17.37
N ASP A 131 -0.32 -19.40 16.98
CA ASP A 131 0.06 -20.25 15.82
C ASP A 131 0.24 -19.36 14.58
N LYS A 132 1.27 -19.65 13.80
CA LYS A 132 1.48 -19.01 12.50
C LYS A 132 0.55 -19.54 11.42
N LYS A 133 -0.01 -20.77 11.57
CA LYS A 133 -0.98 -21.33 10.63
C LYS A 133 -2.30 -20.59 10.72
N GLY A 134 -2.91 -20.34 9.57
CA GLY A 134 -4.18 -19.66 9.47
C GLY A 134 -4.12 -18.17 9.84
N TYR A 135 -2.93 -17.55 9.89
CA TYR A 135 -2.80 -16.11 10.20
C TYR A 135 -3.54 -15.21 9.19
N ILE A 136 -3.95 -15.75 8.07
CA ILE A 136 -4.78 -15.10 7.06
C ILE A 136 -6.27 -15.10 7.40
N ASP A 137 -6.75 -15.97 8.28
CA ASP A 137 -8.17 -16.05 8.65
C ASP A 137 -8.62 -14.81 9.43
N LYS A 138 -9.81 -14.28 9.08
CA LYS A 138 -10.37 -13.07 9.72
C LYS A 138 -10.55 -13.19 11.24
N ASN A 139 -10.71 -14.42 11.74
CA ASN A 139 -10.89 -14.69 13.16
C ASN A 139 -9.56 -14.94 13.89
N HIS A 140 -8.45 -15.07 13.16
CA HIS A 140 -7.13 -15.24 13.75
C HIS A 140 -6.72 -13.98 14.54
N PRO A 141 -6.00 -14.12 15.68
CA PRO A 141 -5.58 -12.98 16.50
C PRO A 141 -4.81 -11.91 15.72
N VAL A 142 -3.98 -12.30 14.76
CA VAL A 142 -3.24 -11.38 13.86
C VAL A 142 -4.19 -10.45 13.11
N GLN A 143 -5.21 -11.00 12.45
CA GLN A 143 -6.15 -10.20 11.66
C GLN A 143 -7.07 -9.37 12.56
N LYS A 144 -7.51 -9.94 13.70
CA LYS A 144 -8.27 -9.18 14.71
C LYS A 144 -7.49 -7.98 15.22
N TYR A 145 -6.19 -8.12 15.49
CA TYR A 145 -5.33 -7.02 15.92
C TYR A 145 -5.27 -5.91 14.87
N ILE A 146 -4.97 -6.27 13.62
CA ILE A 146 -4.87 -5.33 12.50
C ILE A 146 -6.20 -4.62 12.26
N LEU A 147 -7.31 -5.36 12.16
CA LEU A 147 -8.63 -4.79 11.91
C LEU A 147 -9.10 -3.91 13.08
N LYS A 148 -8.76 -4.26 14.32
CA LYS A 148 -9.02 -3.40 15.49
C LYS A 148 -8.30 -2.06 15.36
N TYR A 149 -7.02 -2.06 14.97
CA TYR A 149 -6.28 -0.82 14.74
C TYR A 149 -6.92 0.02 13.64
N ILE A 150 -7.25 -0.58 12.48
CA ILE A 150 -7.89 0.14 11.36
C ILE A 150 -9.20 0.80 11.81
N LYS A 151 -10.02 0.11 12.63
CA LYS A 151 -11.25 0.69 13.20
C LYS A 151 -10.97 1.91 14.10
N THR A 152 -9.85 1.94 14.83
CA THR A 152 -9.51 3.11 15.68
C THR A 152 -9.21 4.37 14.87
N LEU A 153 -8.91 4.26 13.57
CA LEU A 153 -8.71 5.42 12.69
C LEU A 153 -10.01 6.17 12.37
N ASN A 154 -11.15 5.56 12.67
CA ASN A 154 -12.50 6.16 12.66
C ASN A 154 -12.85 6.91 11.37
N VAL A 155 -12.54 6.33 10.22
CA VAL A 155 -12.82 6.91 8.90
C VAL A 155 -14.07 6.34 8.23
N ALA A 156 -14.67 5.29 8.79
CA ALA A 156 -15.87 4.63 8.30
C ALA A 156 -16.68 4.05 9.46
N GLU A 157 -18.00 4.18 9.40
CA GLU A 157 -18.93 3.63 10.41
C GLU A 157 -18.96 2.10 10.39
N SER A 158 -18.88 1.52 9.20
CA SER A 158 -18.84 0.07 9.01
C SER A 158 -17.74 -0.32 8.03
N LEU A 159 -17.22 -1.53 8.20
CA LEU A 159 -16.17 -2.10 7.35
C LEU A 159 -16.61 -3.50 6.93
N PRO A 160 -17.42 -3.63 5.87
CA PRO A 160 -17.68 -4.94 5.27
C PRO A 160 -16.34 -5.56 4.85
N ILE A 161 -16.12 -6.82 5.22
CA ILE A 161 -14.84 -7.52 5.02
C ILE A 161 -15.03 -8.66 4.05
N GLU A 162 -14.18 -8.69 3.02
CA GLU A 162 -14.04 -9.78 2.07
C GLU A 162 -12.58 -10.28 2.06
N ILE A 163 -12.27 -11.25 1.21
CA ILE A 163 -10.94 -11.84 1.10
C ILE A 163 -10.22 -11.27 -0.11
N ASP A 164 -9.02 -10.74 0.09
CA ASP A 164 -8.13 -10.26 -0.98
C ASP A 164 -7.48 -11.43 -1.75
N GLY A 165 -6.96 -11.16 -2.94
CA GLY A 165 -6.24 -12.14 -3.77
C GLY A 165 -5.02 -12.79 -3.11
N CYS A 166 -4.50 -12.22 -2.03
CA CYS A 166 -3.45 -12.82 -1.18
C CYS A 166 -4.01 -13.50 0.08
N SER A 167 -5.30 -13.83 0.08
CA SER A 167 -6.01 -14.58 1.12
C SER A 167 -6.25 -13.87 2.44
N VAL A 168 -5.86 -12.61 2.61
CA VAL A 168 -6.12 -11.86 3.86
C VAL A 168 -7.41 -11.05 3.80
N PRO A 169 -8.03 -10.73 4.95
CA PRO A 169 -9.18 -9.84 5.02
C PRO A 169 -8.88 -8.45 4.45
N THR A 170 -9.80 -7.95 3.64
CA THR A 170 -9.75 -6.62 3.06
C THR A 170 -11.11 -5.93 3.19
N PRO A 171 -11.19 -4.70 3.72
CA PRO A 171 -12.46 -4.01 3.84
C PRO A 171 -12.91 -3.37 2.53
N PHE A 172 -14.23 -3.26 2.38
CA PHE A 172 -14.85 -2.31 1.49
C PHE A 172 -15.00 -0.96 2.19
N MET A 173 -14.68 0.10 1.48
CA MET A 173 -14.73 1.47 1.98
C MET A 173 -15.25 2.40 0.89
N THR A 174 -15.89 3.50 1.30
CA THR A 174 -16.22 4.58 0.36
C THR A 174 -14.94 5.28 -0.11
N LEU A 175 -14.97 5.93 -1.27
CA LEU A 175 -13.83 6.73 -1.74
C LEU A 175 -13.49 7.86 -0.76
N GLU A 176 -14.51 8.45 -0.13
CA GLU A 176 -14.31 9.44 0.93
C GLU A 176 -13.51 8.85 2.11
N SER A 177 -13.88 7.66 2.59
CA SER A 177 -13.18 6.99 3.69
C SER A 177 -11.73 6.66 3.33
N ILE A 178 -11.48 6.22 2.09
CA ILE A 178 -10.10 5.98 1.60
C ILE A 178 -9.30 7.28 1.55
N ALA A 179 -9.90 8.38 1.06
CA ALA A 179 -9.24 9.69 1.04
C ALA A 179 -8.90 10.17 2.46
N LYS A 180 -9.83 10.01 3.42
CA LYS A 180 -9.60 10.33 4.84
C LYS A 180 -8.47 9.51 5.45
N LEU A 181 -8.37 8.20 5.16
CA LEU A 181 -7.24 7.38 5.59
C LEU A 181 -5.89 7.97 5.12
N TYR A 182 -5.80 8.30 3.84
CA TYR A 182 -4.57 8.86 3.28
C TYR A 182 -4.29 10.28 3.79
N GLN A 183 -5.31 11.06 4.12
CA GLN A 183 -5.15 12.33 4.81
C GLN A 183 -4.55 12.14 6.21
N LEU A 184 -5.04 11.16 6.99
CA LEU A 184 -4.46 10.81 8.29
C LEU A 184 -2.99 10.38 8.17
N LEU A 185 -2.66 9.58 7.15
CA LEU A 185 -1.28 9.16 6.88
C LEU A 185 -0.37 10.37 6.60
N ALA A 186 -0.84 11.36 5.82
CA ALA A 186 -0.11 12.60 5.56
C ALA A 186 0.01 13.49 6.79
N SER A 187 -1.01 13.55 7.64
CA SER A 187 -1.03 14.40 8.84
C SER A 187 -0.01 13.99 9.88
N SER A 188 0.34 12.68 9.92
CA SER A 188 1.30 12.10 10.88
C SER A 188 0.99 12.38 12.35
N LYS A 189 -0.30 12.61 12.66
CA LYS A 189 -0.75 12.80 14.05
C LYS A 189 -0.55 11.55 14.89
N GLU A 190 -0.74 10.37 14.28
CA GLU A 190 -0.41 9.07 14.85
C GLU A 190 1.05 8.73 14.53
N LYS A 191 1.86 8.44 15.55
CA LYS A 191 3.31 8.17 15.42
C LYS A 191 3.62 7.09 14.39
N GLU A 192 2.85 6.02 14.39
CA GLU A 192 3.05 4.88 13.49
C GLU A 192 2.72 5.23 12.04
N LEU A 193 1.68 6.04 11.81
CA LEU A 193 1.35 6.54 10.47
C LEU A 193 2.43 7.49 9.96
N GLY A 194 2.95 8.38 10.81
CA GLY A 194 4.09 9.24 10.48
C GLY A 194 5.31 8.44 10.07
N LYS A 195 5.67 7.41 10.85
CA LYS A 195 6.78 6.51 10.55
C LYS A 195 6.58 5.79 9.21
N VAL A 196 5.37 5.29 8.93
CA VAL A 196 5.06 4.64 7.65
C VAL A 196 5.17 5.61 6.48
N PHE A 197 4.64 6.83 6.61
CA PHE A 197 4.76 7.86 5.57
C PHE A 197 6.24 8.14 5.25
N ASP A 198 7.06 8.37 6.28
CA ASP A 198 8.48 8.70 6.12
C ASP A 198 9.27 7.56 5.48
N ILE A 199 9.04 6.31 5.91
CA ILE A 199 9.64 5.10 5.33
C ILE A 199 9.25 4.93 3.86
N MET A 200 7.98 5.14 3.50
CA MET A 200 7.56 5.06 2.10
C MET A 200 8.22 6.13 1.24
N CYS A 201 8.46 7.33 1.79
CA CYS A 201 9.21 8.39 1.09
C CYS A 201 10.69 8.04 0.92
N GLU A 202 11.29 7.38 1.91
CA GLU A 202 12.73 7.04 1.92
C GLU A 202 13.06 5.91 0.94
N PHE A 203 12.15 4.93 0.79
CA PHE A 203 12.38 3.74 -0.04
C PHE A 203 11.37 3.56 -1.20
N PRO A 204 11.23 4.55 -2.10
CA PRO A 204 10.20 4.51 -3.15
C PRO A 204 10.32 3.29 -4.06
N LYS A 205 11.54 2.85 -4.40
CA LYS A 205 11.77 1.65 -5.23
C LYS A 205 11.27 0.36 -4.56
N VAL A 206 11.35 0.28 -3.24
CA VAL A 206 10.83 -0.87 -2.49
C VAL A 206 9.30 -0.92 -2.58
N ILE A 207 8.63 0.24 -2.62
CA ILE A 207 7.16 0.32 -2.65
C ILE A 207 6.58 -0.22 -3.96
N GLY A 208 7.12 0.15 -5.10
CA GLY A 208 6.54 -0.15 -6.41
C GLY A 208 7.44 -0.93 -7.37
N GLY A 209 8.76 -0.95 -7.12
CA GLY A 209 9.76 -1.48 -8.05
C GLY A 209 10.35 -0.41 -8.97
N THR A 210 11.32 -0.82 -9.78
CA THR A 210 12.05 0.05 -10.70
C THR A 210 11.11 0.53 -11.84
N ASN A 211 11.13 1.84 -12.11
CA ASN A 211 10.34 2.48 -13.17
C ASN A 211 8.81 2.29 -13.04
N ASN A 212 8.32 1.92 -11.89
CA ASN A 212 6.90 1.83 -11.61
C ASN A 212 6.34 3.21 -11.23
N PHE A 213 5.07 3.46 -11.55
CA PHE A 213 4.42 4.75 -11.26
C PHE A 213 4.50 5.12 -9.78
N ASP A 214 4.19 4.18 -8.85
CA ASP A 214 4.20 4.48 -7.41
C ASP A 214 5.59 4.93 -6.96
N SER A 215 6.65 4.23 -7.37
CA SER A 215 8.03 4.58 -7.04
C SER A 215 8.43 5.94 -7.60
N MET A 216 8.13 6.18 -8.87
CA MET A 216 8.50 7.43 -9.54
C MET A 216 7.70 8.62 -9.02
N PHE A 217 6.43 8.42 -8.67
CA PHE A 217 5.59 9.44 -8.04
C PHE A 217 6.15 9.85 -6.68
N ILE A 218 6.47 8.88 -5.82
CA ILE A 218 7.02 9.15 -4.48
C ILE A 218 8.37 9.87 -4.59
N ASP A 219 9.26 9.38 -5.48
CA ASP A 219 10.56 10.01 -5.74
C ASP A 219 10.38 11.45 -6.28
N ALA A 220 9.47 11.67 -7.23
CA ALA A 220 9.22 13.00 -7.78
C ALA A 220 8.82 14.02 -6.70
N LEU A 221 8.09 13.60 -5.67
CA LEU A 221 7.59 14.47 -4.60
C LEU A 221 8.61 14.74 -3.47
N GLN A 222 9.75 14.06 -3.45
CA GLN A 222 10.88 14.35 -2.54
C GLN A 222 10.43 14.53 -1.07
N GLY A 223 9.79 13.50 -0.48
CA GLY A 223 9.34 13.50 0.91
C GLY A 223 7.99 14.20 1.17
N ARG A 224 7.41 14.86 0.15
CA ARG A 224 6.16 15.61 0.28
C ARG A 224 4.92 14.74 0.11
N GLY A 225 5.04 13.55 -0.46
CA GLY A 225 3.89 12.73 -0.73
C GLY A 225 4.21 11.29 -1.08
N ILE A 226 3.24 10.44 -0.80
CA ILE A 226 3.27 9.03 -1.13
C ILE A 226 2.00 8.61 -1.88
N THR A 227 2.10 7.53 -2.61
CA THR A 227 0.96 6.90 -3.27
C THR A 227 1.01 5.39 -3.12
N LYS A 228 -0.14 4.76 -3.18
CA LYS A 228 -0.25 3.31 -3.23
C LYS A 228 -1.40 2.88 -4.13
N ILE A 229 -1.08 2.02 -5.07
CA ILE A 229 -2.10 1.36 -5.91
C ILE A 229 -2.64 0.11 -5.24
N GLY A 230 -3.95 -0.13 -5.38
CA GLY A 230 -4.63 -1.38 -5.06
C GLY A 230 -5.12 -2.10 -6.30
N GLY A 231 -5.41 -3.38 -6.18
CA GLY A 231 -6.04 -4.18 -7.22
C GLY A 231 -7.36 -3.55 -7.69
N GLU A 232 -7.79 -3.86 -8.91
CA GLU A 232 -9.00 -3.30 -9.52
C GLU A 232 -8.97 -1.77 -9.67
N SER A 233 -7.75 -1.23 -9.77
CA SER A 233 -7.52 0.20 -10.04
C SER A 233 -8.16 1.13 -9.02
N VAL A 234 -7.84 0.92 -7.75
CA VAL A 234 -8.04 1.88 -6.66
C VAL A 234 -6.68 2.47 -6.28
N ARG A 235 -6.63 3.74 -5.92
CA ARG A 235 -5.41 4.44 -5.53
C ARG A 235 -5.66 5.37 -4.36
N GLY A 236 -4.78 5.32 -3.38
CA GLY A 236 -4.69 6.32 -2.32
C GLY A 236 -3.43 7.18 -2.48
N ILE A 237 -3.54 8.46 -2.14
CA ILE A 237 -2.42 9.41 -2.17
C ILE A 237 -2.47 10.26 -0.90
N ALA A 238 -1.33 10.40 -0.26
CA ALA A 238 -1.14 11.26 0.92
C ALA A 238 -0.14 12.37 0.58
N LEU A 239 -0.53 13.64 0.76
CA LEU A 239 0.32 14.80 0.47
C LEU A 239 0.46 15.69 1.69
N ARG A 240 1.69 16.08 2.02
CA ARG A 240 2.00 17.13 2.99
C ARG A 240 2.13 18.47 2.27
N LYS A 241 1.52 19.51 2.81
CA LYS A 241 1.67 20.89 2.32
C LYS A 241 2.83 21.58 3.04
N LYS A 242 3.45 22.57 2.40
CA LYS A 242 4.55 23.35 3.00
C LYS A 242 4.15 24.07 4.31
N ASN A 243 2.90 24.42 4.47
CA ASN A 243 2.35 25.09 5.66
C ASN A 243 1.90 24.12 6.77
N GLY A 244 2.33 22.86 6.72
CA GLY A 244 1.96 21.84 7.71
C GLY A 244 0.59 21.19 7.48
N GLY A 245 -0.15 21.58 6.43
CA GLY A 245 -1.42 20.95 6.10
C GLY A 245 -1.23 19.59 5.41
N SER A 246 -2.27 18.76 5.44
CA SER A 246 -2.32 17.45 4.79
C SER A 246 -3.48 17.36 3.80
N ILE A 247 -3.30 16.56 2.76
CA ILE A 247 -4.32 16.23 1.75
C ILE A 247 -4.35 14.71 1.61
N GLY A 248 -5.55 14.16 1.57
CA GLY A 248 -5.79 12.79 1.19
C GLY A 248 -6.57 12.70 -0.11
N VAL A 249 -6.19 11.77 -0.97
CA VAL A 249 -6.86 11.55 -2.27
C VAL A 249 -7.18 10.07 -2.42
N ALA A 250 -8.37 9.77 -2.93
CA ALA A 250 -8.73 8.46 -3.42
C ALA A 250 -9.19 8.54 -4.87
N ILE A 251 -8.76 7.60 -5.70
CA ILE A 251 -9.15 7.49 -7.10
C ILE A 251 -9.57 6.04 -7.38
N LYS A 252 -10.66 5.87 -8.15
CA LYS A 252 -11.13 4.57 -8.64
C LYS A 252 -11.40 4.64 -10.14
N ILE A 253 -10.79 3.74 -10.90
CA ILE A 253 -11.17 3.52 -12.30
C ILE A 253 -12.26 2.44 -12.30
N LEU A 254 -13.45 2.76 -12.81
CA LEU A 254 -14.64 1.92 -12.63
C LEU A 254 -14.55 0.55 -13.31
N ASP A 255 -13.90 0.46 -14.45
CA ASP A 255 -13.68 -0.82 -15.16
C ASP A 255 -12.51 -1.65 -14.59
N GLY A 256 -11.85 -1.16 -13.52
CA GLY A 256 -10.75 -1.86 -12.86
C GLY A 256 -9.42 -1.89 -13.62
N ASN A 257 -9.35 -1.32 -14.83
CA ASN A 257 -8.13 -1.34 -15.64
C ASN A 257 -7.10 -0.33 -15.14
N THR A 258 -5.90 -0.83 -14.82
CA THR A 258 -4.82 -0.01 -14.24
C THR A 258 -4.17 0.94 -15.25
N ARG A 259 -4.37 0.74 -16.56
CA ARG A 259 -3.76 1.57 -17.62
C ARG A 259 -4.09 3.06 -17.47
N ALA A 260 -5.34 3.38 -17.12
CA ALA A 260 -5.78 4.77 -16.99
C ALA A 260 -5.36 5.44 -15.68
N MET A 261 -4.96 4.69 -14.66
CA MET A 261 -4.74 5.20 -13.31
C MET A 261 -3.60 6.24 -13.23
N PRO A 262 -2.43 6.05 -13.86
CA PRO A 262 -1.38 7.07 -13.84
C PRO A 262 -1.84 8.40 -14.44
N ALA A 263 -2.41 8.38 -15.63
CA ALA A 263 -2.89 9.58 -16.32
C ALA A 263 -4.02 10.28 -15.53
N ALA A 264 -4.99 9.54 -15.00
CA ALA A 264 -6.05 10.07 -14.15
C ALA A 264 -5.46 10.75 -12.89
N THR A 265 -4.46 10.13 -12.27
CA THR A 265 -3.77 10.69 -11.10
C THR A 265 -3.09 12.01 -11.43
N ILE A 266 -2.29 12.04 -12.49
CA ILE A 266 -1.54 13.26 -12.89
C ILE A 266 -2.51 14.38 -13.26
N ASN A 267 -3.54 14.09 -14.06
CA ASN A 267 -4.49 15.08 -14.51
C ASN A 267 -5.30 15.69 -13.34
N LEU A 268 -5.77 14.85 -12.40
CA LEU A 268 -6.46 15.32 -11.20
C LEU A 268 -5.57 16.26 -10.36
N LEU A 269 -4.35 15.81 -10.03
CA LEU A 269 -3.46 16.57 -9.17
C LEU A 269 -2.94 17.85 -9.85
N LYS A 270 -2.76 17.82 -11.17
CA LYS A 270 -2.44 19.02 -11.98
C LYS A 270 -3.60 20.02 -11.97
N HIS A 271 -4.83 19.56 -12.23
CA HIS A 271 -6.04 20.40 -12.21
C HIS A 271 -6.22 21.12 -10.87
N LEU A 272 -5.92 20.45 -9.77
CA LEU A 272 -6.03 20.99 -8.42
C LEU A 272 -4.78 21.76 -7.94
N ASN A 273 -3.78 21.94 -8.80
CA ASN A 273 -2.50 22.57 -8.46
C ASN A 273 -1.79 21.92 -7.26
N LEU A 274 -1.95 20.60 -7.11
CA LEU A 274 -1.32 19.81 -6.04
C LEU A 274 0.08 19.27 -6.41
N LEU A 275 0.48 19.38 -7.69
CA LEU A 275 1.82 19.06 -8.18
C LEU A 275 2.52 20.33 -8.71
N LYS A 276 3.82 20.43 -8.44
CA LYS A 276 4.69 21.48 -9.01
C LYS A 276 5.08 21.13 -10.45
N SER A 277 5.47 22.11 -11.25
CA SER A 277 5.93 21.89 -12.62
C SER A 277 7.11 20.91 -12.69
N SER A 278 8.07 20.99 -11.77
CA SER A 278 9.22 20.08 -11.69
C SER A 278 8.81 18.62 -11.35
N GLU A 279 7.76 18.42 -10.54
CA GLU A 279 7.22 17.10 -10.24
C GLU A 279 6.48 16.53 -11.46
N LEU A 280 5.72 17.36 -12.17
CA LEU A 280 5.03 16.97 -13.40
C LEU A 280 6.01 16.55 -14.50
N THR A 281 7.14 17.25 -14.66
CA THR A 281 8.18 16.89 -15.63
C THR A 281 8.75 15.50 -15.37
N LYS A 282 9.00 15.13 -14.11
CA LYS A 282 9.48 13.79 -13.74
C LYS A 282 8.48 12.67 -14.03
N LEU A 283 7.18 13.00 -14.14
CA LEU A 283 6.10 12.06 -14.38
C LEU A 283 5.60 12.05 -15.83
N ASP A 284 6.25 12.76 -16.73
CA ASP A 284 5.81 12.99 -18.12
C ASP A 284 5.48 11.71 -18.89
N GLN A 285 6.27 10.66 -18.69
CA GLN A 285 6.06 9.36 -19.35
C GLN A 285 4.75 8.66 -19.00
N PHE A 286 4.03 9.11 -17.97
CA PHE A 286 2.77 8.52 -17.50
C PHE A 286 1.52 9.34 -17.87
N LYS A 287 1.66 10.36 -18.67
CA LYS A 287 0.54 11.26 -19.03
C LYS A 287 -0.45 10.65 -20.04
N PHE A 288 -0.06 9.56 -20.73
CA PHE A 288 -0.83 8.95 -21.81
C PHE A 288 -1.01 7.45 -21.62
#